data_1c9461a88736767f63a5bc51fe9d5d0a
#
_entry.id   1c9461a88736767f63a5bc51fe9d5d0a
#
_cell.length_a   1.000
_cell.length_b   1.000
_cell.length_c   1.000
_cell.angle_alpha   90.00
_cell.angle_beta   90.00
_cell.angle_gamma   90.00
#
_symmetry.space_group_name_H-M   'P 1'
#
loop_
_entity.id
_entity.type
_entity.pdbx_description
1 polymer ?
#
loop_
_entity_poly.entity_id
_entity_poly.type
_entity_poly.pdbx_seq_one_letter_code
_entity_poly.pdbx_strand_id
1 'polypeptide(L)'
;TSLTTEGIDLNVTYAYDLGNLGSLNLDYAATILDASNAVPFAGADAIECLDLYAGQCGLPTPEYTHRALVNWVTPVSGLGVAMTWRHVGETTLYGLDAAAAGAREEQMNDYMEERNYLDLSANYAVTDNITIRAGANNLLAEDAPLSTNVGTGTGNNNTYPGLFDVSRFFFAGATYKF
;
A
#
# COMPACT_ATOMS: atom_id res chain seq x y z
N THR A 1 11.10 -18.79 17.88
CA THR A 1 10.57 -18.17 16.64
C THR A 1 11.47 -17.04 16.21
N SER A 2 11.79 -16.96 14.92
CA SER A 2 12.48 -15.82 14.32
C SER A 2 11.89 -15.52 12.95
N LEU A 3 11.95 -14.25 12.54
CA LEU A 3 11.66 -13.79 11.20
C LEU A 3 12.89 -13.04 10.70
N THR A 4 13.35 -13.37 9.51
CA THR A 4 14.49 -12.71 8.85
C THR A 4 14.06 -12.27 7.47
N THR A 5 14.31 -11.02 7.14
CA THR A 5 14.06 -10.46 5.81
C THR A 5 15.35 -9.89 5.25
N GLU A 6 15.56 -10.10 3.95
CA GLU A 6 16.67 -9.54 3.19
C GLU A 6 16.12 -8.78 1.99
N GLY A 7 16.74 -7.66 1.62
CA GLY A 7 16.23 -6.87 0.52
C GLY A 7 16.88 -5.49 0.43
N ILE A 8 16.28 -4.64 -0.40
CA ILE A 8 16.75 -3.27 -0.68
C ILE A 8 15.62 -2.30 -0.43
N ASP A 9 15.87 -1.29 0.41
CA ASP A 9 15.02 -0.12 0.54
C ASP A 9 15.58 1.05 -0.27
N LEU A 10 14.78 1.59 -1.17
CA LEU A 10 15.11 2.76 -1.98
C LEU A 10 14.28 3.96 -1.52
N ASN A 11 14.95 5.07 -1.22
CA ASN A 11 14.30 6.34 -0.92
C ASN A 11 14.86 7.44 -1.82
N VAL A 12 13.99 8.13 -2.55
CA VAL A 12 14.35 9.22 -3.45
C VAL A 12 13.47 10.43 -3.15
N THR A 13 14.09 11.58 -2.88
CA THR A 13 13.40 12.85 -2.75
C THR A 13 13.93 13.79 -3.83
N TYR A 14 13.01 14.42 -4.58
CA TYR A 14 13.37 15.32 -5.65
C TYR A 14 12.45 16.55 -5.67
N ALA A 15 13.03 17.73 -5.77
CA ALA A 15 12.30 18.98 -5.91
C ALA A 15 12.58 19.59 -7.30
N TYR A 16 11.53 20.00 -7.99
CA TYR A 16 11.60 20.56 -9.32
C TYR A 16 10.81 21.87 -9.42
N ASP A 17 11.47 22.93 -9.86
CA ASP A 17 10.85 24.21 -10.10
C ASP A 17 10.29 24.27 -11.53
N LEU A 18 8.97 24.47 -11.64
CA LEU A 18 8.24 24.60 -12.90
C LEU A 18 8.13 26.06 -13.36
N GLY A 19 8.84 26.99 -12.72
CA GLY A 19 8.75 28.42 -12.98
C GLY A 19 7.33 28.96 -12.75
N ASN A 20 6.71 29.50 -13.78
CA ASN A 20 5.36 30.07 -13.68
C ASN A 20 4.25 29.05 -13.35
N LEU A 21 4.54 27.76 -13.39
CA LEU A 21 3.59 26.68 -13.04
C LEU A 21 3.75 26.20 -11.61
N GLY A 22 4.62 26.83 -10.82
CA GLY A 22 4.84 26.48 -9.42
C GLY A 22 5.98 25.47 -9.23
N SER A 23 5.90 24.59 -8.23
CA SER A 23 6.94 23.60 -7.94
C SER A 23 6.38 22.24 -7.60
N LEU A 24 7.13 21.20 -7.93
CA LEU A 24 6.85 19.81 -7.58
C LEU A 24 7.86 19.31 -6.55
N ASN A 25 7.36 18.56 -5.57
CA ASN A 25 8.19 17.78 -4.67
C ASN A 25 7.76 16.33 -4.81
N LEU A 26 8.69 15.46 -5.17
CA LEU A 26 8.51 14.02 -5.29
C LEU A 26 9.21 13.33 -4.11
N ASP A 27 8.48 12.46 -3.43
CA ASP A 27 9.01 11.53 -2.44
C ASP A 27 8.64 10.11 -2.89
N TYR A 28 9.65 9.30 -3.19
CA TYR A 28 9.47 7.92 -3.61
C TYR A 28 10.16 7.00 -2.63
N ALA A 29 9.42 6.02 -2.10
CA ALA A 29 9.93 4.97 -1.25
C ALA A 29 9.53 3.62 -1.84
N ALA A 30 10.47 2.70 -1.99
CA ALA A 30 10.22 1.35 -2.46
C ALA A 30 11.01 0.34 -1.63
N THR A 31 10.41 -0.82 -1.40
CA THR A 31 11.05 -1.99 -0.80
C THR A 31 11.03 -3.12 -1.82
N ILE A 32 12.18 -3.72 -2.07
CA ILE A 32 12.35 -4.93 -2.88
C ILE A 32 12.93 -5.98 -1.95
N LEU A 33 12.17 -7.01 -1.63
CA LEU A 33 12.62 -8.14 -0.83
C LEU A 33 13.25 -9.20 -1.72
N ASP A 34 14.36 -9.75 -1.27
CA ASP A 34 15.07 -10.88 -1.90
C ASP A 34 14.78 -12.19 -1.17
N ALA A 35 14.53 -12.13 0.14
CA ALA A 35 14.14 -13.26 0.96
C ALA A 35 13.31 -12.83 2.17
N SER A 36 12.40 -13.72 2.58
CA SER A 36 11.65 -13.61 3.84
C SER A 36 11.51 -14.99 4.47
N ASN A 37 12.23 -15.25 5.56
CA ASN A 37 12.32 -16.55 6.20
C ASN A 37 11.71 -16.54 7.60
N ALA A 38 10.78 -17.46 7.87
CA ALA A 38 10.17 -17.69 9.17
C ALA A 38 10.65 -19.01 9.79
N VAL A 39 11.10 -18.97 11.05
CA VAL A 39 11.38 -20.18 11.85
C VAL A 39 10.35 -20.28 12.96
N PRO A 40 9.35 -21.18 12.87
CA PRO A 40 8.19 -21.22 13.77
C PRO A 40 8.54 -21.58 15.21
N PHE A 41 9.58 -22.41 15.43
CA PHE A 41 10.07 -22.78 16.77
C PHE A 41 11.54 -23.18 16.71
N ALA A 42 12.20 -23.21 17.86
CA ALA A 42 13.63 -23.58 17.95
C ALA A 42 13.89 -24.99 17.44
N GLY A 43 14.78 -25.13 16.45
CA GLY A 43 15.11 -26.41 15.81
C GLY A 43 14.21 -26.81 14.62
N ALA A 44 13.24 -25.97 14.26
CA ALA A 44 12.50 -26.13 13.00
C ALA A 44 13.32 -25.60 11.81
N ASP A 45 13.05 -26.17 10.64
CA ASP A 45 13.58 -25.63 9.38
C ASP A 45 12.98 -24.25 9.09
N ALA A 46 13.75 -23.41 8.40
CA ALA A 46 13.28 -22.13 7.91
C ALA A 46 12.26 -22.33 6.78
N ILE A 47 11.21 -21.54 6.80
CA ILE A 47 10.15 -21.52 5.79
C ILE A 47 10.33 -20.22 5.00
N GLU A 48 10.51 -20.35 3.68
CA GLU A 48 10.52 -19.19 2.78
C GLU A 48 9.10 -18.62 2.64
N CYS A 49 8.94 -17.33 2.92
CA CYS A 49 7.64 -16.63 2.94
C CYS A 49 7.56 -15.47 1.94
N LEU A 50 8.57 -15.30 1.07
CA LEU A 50 8.51 -14.28 0.02
C LEU A 50 7.32 -14.57 -0.91
N ASP A 51 6.55 -13.54 -1.24
CA ASP A 51 5.30 -13.62 -2.02
C ASP A 51 4.23 -14.57 -1.45
N LEU A 52 4.33 -14.90 -0.16
CA LEU A 52 3.36 -15.76 0.51
C LEU A 52 2.57 -15.02 1.59
N TYR A 53 1.37 -15.56 1.89
CA TYR A 53 0.53 -15.10 2.98
C TYR A 53 -0.17 -16.25 3.71
N ALA A 54 -0.70 -15.98 4.89
CA ALA A 54 -1.41 -16.90 5.78
C ALA A 54 -0.56 -18.07 6.28
N GLY A 55 -1.15 -19.02 6.98
CA GLY A 55 -0.47 -20.17 7.55
C GLY A 55 0.68 -19.76 8.46
N GLN A 56 1.87 -20.29 8.20
CA GLN A 56 3.08 -19.99 8.97
C GLN A 56 3.77 -18.66 8.53
N CYS A 57 3.41 -18.14 7.37
CA CYS A 57 3.94 -16.87 6.85
C CYS A 57 3.19 -15.65 7.39
N GLY A 58 1.93 -15.83 7.82
CA GLY A 58 1.16 -14.77 8.47
C GLY A 58 0.67 -13.68 7.52
N LEU A 59 1.21 -12.47 7.63
CA LEU A 59 0.85 -11.34 6.76
C LEU A 59 1.43 -11.51 5.35
N PRO A 60 0.77 -10.97 4.31
CA PRO A 60 1.35 -10.94 2.97
C PRO A 60 2.72 -10.28 2.96
N THR A 61 3.67 -10.93 2.31
CA THR A 61 5.07 -10.46 2.21
C THR A 61 5.44 -10.36 0.72
N PRO A 62 4.89 -9.39 -0.02
CA PRO A 62 5.17 -9.24 -1.45
C PRO A 62 6.64 -8.87 -1.69
N GLU A 63 7.22 -9.38 -2.77
CA GLU A 63 8.58 -9.04 -3.20
C GLU A 63 8.74 -7.52 -3.41
N TYR A 64 7.72 -6.88 -3.94
CA TYR A 64 7.79 -5.46 -4.28
C TYR A 64 6.62 -4.63 -3.75
N THR A 65 6.97 -3.54 -3.07
CA THR A 65 6.02 -2.50 -2.67
C THR A 65 6.62 -1.12 -2.94
N HIS A 66 5.77 -0.14 -3.29
CA HIS A 66 6.22 1.25 -3.33
C HIS A 66 5.14 2.25 -2.94
N ARG A 67 5.60 3.45 -2.60
CA ARG A 67 4.80 4.64 -2.41
C ARG A 67 5.48 5.82 -3.09
N ALA A 68 4.79 6.44 -4.03
CA ALA A 68 5.20 7.68 -4.68
C ALA A 68 4.26 8.80 -4.24
N LEU A 69 4.79 9.87 -3.65
CA LEU A 69 4.06 11.06 -3.27
C LEU A 69 4.55 12.23 -4.13
N VAL A 70 3.63 12.88 -4.82
CA VAL A 70 3.89 14.11 -5.56
C VAL A 70 3.10 15.25 -4.92
N ASN A 71 3.78 16.25 -4.42
CA ASN A 71 3.19 17.50 -3.96
C ASN A 71 3.43 18.60 -4.99
N TRP A 72 2.36 19.17 -5.49
CA TRP A 72 2.40 20.32 -6.38
C TRP A 72 1.98 21.58 -5.64
N VAL A 73 2.94 22.48 -5.46
CA VAL A 73 2.67 23.87 -5.05
C VAL A 73 2.29 24.63 -6.31
N THR A 74 1.00 24.91 -6.47
CA THR A 74 0.45 25.48 -7.69
C THR A 74 0.78 26.98 -7.80
N PRO A 75 0.67 27.59 -9.00
CA PRO A 75 0.81 29.04 -9.15
C PRO A 75 -0.36 29.84 -8.55
N VAL A 76 -1.46 29.14 -8.20
CA VAL A 76 -2.58 29.78 -7.48
C VAL A 76 -2.21 29.93 -6.02
N SER A 77 -2.14 31.19 -5.55
CA SER A 77 -1.77 31.47 -4.16
C SER A 77 -2.63 30.68 -3.17
N GLY A 78 -1.97 29.99 -2.27
CA GLY A 78 -2.63 29.19 -1.21
C GLY A 78 -3.15 27.82 -1.65
N LEU A 79 -3.03 27.43 -2.93
CA LEU A 79 -3.48 26.13 -3.43
C LEU A 79 -2.30 25.15 -3.56
N GLY A 80 -2.38 24.04 -2.84
CA GLY A 80 -1.50 22.89 -3.00
C GLY A 80 -2.31 21.64 -3.37
N VAL A 81 -1.73 20.78 -4.20
CA VAL A 81 -2.32 19.48 -4.60
C VAL A 81 -1.32 18.40 -4.30
N ALA A 82 -1.79 17.30 -3.72
CA ALA A 82 -0.98 16.12 -3.44
C ALA A 82 -1.61 14.87 -4.07
N MET A 83 -0.77 14.06 -4.70
CA MET A 83 -1.13 12.76 -5.26
C MET A 83 -0.22 11.71 -4.65
N THR A 84 -0.79 10.62 -4.14
CA THR A 84 -0.04 9.47 -3.66
C THR A 84 -0.41 8.26 -4.51
N TRP A 85 0.58 7.58 -5.04
CA TRP A 85 0.43 6.28 -5.66
C TRP A 85 1.10 5.23 -4.78
N ARG A 86 0.34 4.22 -4.41
CA ARG A 86 0.82 3.07 -3.61
C ARG A 86 0.63 1.80 -4.41
N HIS A 87 1.64 0.96 -4.41
CA HIS A 87 1.64 -0.35 -5.04
C HIS A 87 1.94 -1.43 -4.01
N VAL A 88 1.17 -2.50 -4.05
CA VAL A 88 1.38 -3.72 -3.28
C VAL A 88 1.46 -4.86 -4.27
N GLY A 89 2.56 -5.58 -4.27
CA GLY A 89 2.78 -6.75 -5.14
C GLY A 89 1.85 -7.92 -4.80
N GLU A 90 1.78 -8.86 -5.70
CA GLU A 90 0.97 -10.07 -5.55
C GLU A 90 1.52 -11.01 -4.47
N THR A 91 0.64 -11.83 -3.89
CA THR A 91 1.03 -12.88 -2.95
C THR A 91 0.15 -14.11 -3.10
N THR A 92 0.72 -15.28 -2.82
CA THR A 92 0.05 -16.59 -2.90
C THR A 92 -0.15 -17.18 -1.51
N LEU A 93 -1.19 -17.99 -1.33
CA LEU A 93 -1.45 -18.69 -0.07
C LEU A 93 -0.34 -19.68 0.24
N TYR A 94 0.22 -19.61 1.45
CA TYR A 94 1.21 -20.59 1.94
C TYR A 94 0.65 -22.01 1.94
N GLY A 95 1.45 -22.97 1.46
CA GLY A 95 1.10 -24.40 1.45
C GLY A 95 0.34 -24.88 0.22
N LEU A 96 0.15 -24.01 -0.78
CA LEU A 96 -0.30 -24.44 -2.11
C LEU A 96 0.90 -24.96 -2.90
N ASP A 97 0.92 -26.27 -3.14
CA ASP A 97 1.92 -26.87 -4.01
C ASP A 97 1.78 -26.33 -5.44
N ALA A 98 2.91 -26.15 -6.12
CA ALA A 98 2.94 -25.76 -7.54
C ALA A 98 2.15 -26.75 -8.43
N ALA A 99 1.99 -28.01 -8.02
CA ALA A 99 1.16 -29.01 -8.68
C ALA A 99 -0.36 -28.75 -8.50
N ALA A 100 -0.77 -28.14 -7.37
CA ALA A 100 -2.14 -27.67 -7.15
C ALA A 100 -2.44 -26.36 -7.90
N ALA A 101 -1.41 -25.68 -8.42
CA ALA A 101 -1.57 -24.45 -9.21
C ALA A 101 -2.43 -24.62 -10.48
N GLY A 102 -2.51 -25.85 -11.03
CA GLY A 102 -3.45 -26.19 -12.10
C GLY A 102 -4.92 -26.30 -11.68
N ALA A 103 -5.19 -26.43 -10.36
CA ALA A 103 -6.54 -26.43 -9.81
C ALA A 103 -6.97 -25.03 -9.29
N ARG A 104 -6.16 -24.00 -9.50
CA ARG A 104 -6.40 -22.63 -9.04
C ARG A 104 -7.65 -21.97 -9.60
N GLU A 105 -8.08 -22.36 -10.79
CA GLU A 105 -9.33 -21.85 -11.37
C GLU A 105 -10.58 -22.31 -10.59
N GLU A 106 -10.48 -23.34 -9.75
CA GLU A 106 -11.60 -23.84 -8.95
C GLU A 106 -11.56 -23.42 -7.47
N GLN A 107 -10.39 -22.99 -6.94
CA GLN A 107 -10.28 -22.51 -5.57
C GLN A 107 -10.25 -20.99 -5.53
N MET A 108 -11.40 -20.38 -5.27
CA MET A 108 -11.48 -18.96 -4.96
C MET A 108 -10.57 -18.65 -3.75
N ASN A 109 -9.62 -17.69 -3.91
CA ASN A 109 -8.90 -17.04 -2.82
C ASN A 109 -7.57 -17.68 -2.37
N ASP A 110 -6.84 -18.30 -3.26
CA ASP A 110 -5.48 -18.78 -3.01
C ASP A 110 -4.40 -17.76 -3.47
N TYR A 111 -4.83 -16.68 -4.09
CA TYR A 111 -3.98 -15.67 -4.71
C TYR A 111 -4.52 -14.26 -4.44
N MET A 112 -3.68 -13.38 -3.96
CA MET A 112 -3.95 -11.95 -3.84
C MET A 112 -3.21 -11.23 -4.96
N GLU A 113 -3.95 -10.76 -5.95
CA GLU A 113 -3.41 -9.97 -7.06
C GLU A 113 -2.80 -8.67 -6.56
N GLU A 114 -1.84 -8.16 -7.31
CA GLU A 114 -1.28 -6.84 -7.05
C GLU A 114 -2.35 -5.75 -7.00
N ARG A 115 -2.11 -4.71 -6.22
CA ARG A 115 -3.03 -3.57 -6.09
C ARG A 115 -2.30 -2.24 -6.25
N ASN A 116 -2.97 -1.33 -6.94
CA ASN A 116 -2.50 0.03 -7.18
C ASN A 116 -3.53 1.03 -6.66
N TYR A 117 -3.18 1.74 -5.61
CA TYR A 117 -4.04 2.75 -5.00
C TYR A 117 -3.58 4.15 -5.35
N LEU A 118 -4.51 4.98 -5.82
CA LEU A 118 -4.27 6.38 -6.11
C LEU A 118 -5.07 7.25 -5.15
N ASP A 119 -4.38 8.07 -4.37
CA ASP A 119 -4.99 9.06 -3.49
C ASP A 119 -4.76 10.46 -4.06
N LEU A 120 -5.76 11.32 -3.99
CA LEU A 120 -5.67 12.70 -4.44
C LEU A 120 -6.23 13.63 -3.37
N SER A 121 -5.51 14.70 -3.06
CA SER A 121 -5.98 15.72 -2.15
C SER A 121 -5.54 17.12 -2.58
N ALA A 122 -6.32 18.11 -2.16
CA ALA A 122 -5.98 19.51 -2.32
C ALA A 122 -6.19 20.24 -0.99
N ASN A 123 -5.36 21.24 -0.75
CA ASN A 123 -5.51 22.19 0.32
C ASN A 123 -5.54 23.61 -0.27
N TYR A 124 -6.42 24.46 0.26
CA TYR A 124 -6.55 25.83 -0.17
C TYR A 124 -6.65 26.80 1.01
N ALA A 125 -5.72 27.70 1.10
CA ALA A 125 -5.77 28.81 2.05
C ALA A 125 -6.72 29.89 1.49
N VAL A 126 -7.97 29.88 1.96
CA VAL A 126 -9.01 30.85 1.55
C VAL A 126 -8.70 32.25 2.07
N THR A 127 -8.19 32.31 3.30
CA THR A 127 -7.67 33.51 3.98
C THR A 127 -6.44 33.13 4.81
N ASP A 128 -5.77 34.11 5.42
CA ASP A 128 -4.65 33.84 6.34
C ASP A 128 -5.05 32.97 7.54
N ASN A 129 -6.32 32.96 7.87
CA ASN A 129 -6.87 32.23 9.02
C ASN A 129 -7.66 30.97 8.64
N ILE A 130 -8.08 30.81 7.38
CA ILE A 130 -8.97 29.71 6.95
C ILE A 130 -8.28 28.89 5.89
N THR A 131 -8.11 27.60 6.16
CA THR A 131 -7.64 26.62 5.18
C THR A 131 -8.69 25.52 5.01
N ILE A 132 -9.05 25.22 3.77
CA ILE A 132 -9.91 24.08 3.41
C ILE A 132 -9.03 22.96 2.85
N ARG A 133 -9.37 21.73 3.19
CA ARG A 133 -8.76 20.52 2.62
C ARG A 133 -9.86 19.58 2.15
N ALA A 134 -9.69 18.99 0.96
CA ALA A 134 -10.58 17.95 0.44
C ALA A 134 -9.76 16.94 -0.37
N GLY A 135 -10.30 15.72 -0.49
CA GLY A 135 -9.63 14.68 -1.26
C GLY A 135 -10.41 13.38 -1.32
N ALA A 136 -9.79 12.42 -2.00
CA ALA A 136 -10.24 11.04 -2.07
C ALA A 136 -9.06 10.10 -1.90
N ASN A 137 -9.21 9.12 -1.02
CA ASN A 137 -8.33 7.97 -0.97
C ASN A 137 -8.91 6.87 -1.84
N ASN A 138 -8.03 6.07 -2.44
CA ASN A 138 -8.40 5.04 -3.40
C ASN A 138 -9.33 5.58 -4.50
N LEU A 139 -8.88 6.62 -5.20
CA LEU A 139 -9.66 7.36 -6.21
C LEU A 139 -10.19 6.43 -7.32
N LEU A 140 -9.42 5.40 -7.67
CA LEU A 140 -9.76 4.42 -8.71
C LEU A 140 -10.80 3.40 -8.23
N ALA A 141 -11.13 3.37 -6.94
CA ALA A 141 -12.01 2.38 -6.30
C ALA A 141 -11.52 0.94 -6.50
N GLU A 142 -10.22 0.74 -6.36
CA GLU A 142 -9.60 -0.58 -6.40
C GLU A 142 -10.07 -1.39 -5.19
N ASP A 143 -10.67 -2.55 -5.41
CA ASP A 143 -11.17 -3.39 -4.33
C ASP A 143 -10.03 -4.15 -3.64
N ALA A 144 -10.15 -4.35 -2.33
CA ALA A 144 -9.24 -5.19 -1.59
C ALA A 144 -9.36 -6.65 -2.08
N PRO A 145 -8.24 -7.38 -2.23
CA PRO A 145 -8.31 -8.80 -2.50
C PRO A 145 -8.92 -9.53 -1.29
N LEU A 146 -9.81 -10.48 -1.56
CA LEU A 146 -10.47 -11.26 -0.52
C LEU A 146 -9.90 -12.68 -0.47
N SER A 147 -9.73 -13.22 0.73
CA SER A 147 -9.32 -14.60 0.94
C SER A 147 -10.09 -15.23 2.10
N THR A 148 -10.66 -16.40 1.89
CA THR A 148 -11.31 -17.18 2.95
C THR A 148 -10.33 -17.68 4.02
N ASN A 149 -9.03 -17.69 3.72
CA ASN A 149 -7.97 -18.10 4.63
C ASN A 149 -7.56 -17.00 5.62
N VAL A 150 -8.02 -15.75 5.39
CA VAL A 150 -7.86 -14.65 6.34
C VAL A 150 -9.07 -14.64 7.24
N GLY A 151 -8.88 -15.19 8.46
CA GLY A 151 -9.97 -15.61 9.31
C GLY A 151 -11.00 -14.55 9.71
N THR A 152 -12.24 -14.99 9.73
CA THR A 152 -13.33 -14.35 10.47
C THR A 152 -13.00 -14.17 11.96
N GLY A 153 -12.11 -14.99 12.52
CA GLY A 153 -11.63 -14.87 13.89
C GLY A 153 -10.78 -13.64 14.19
N THR A 154 -10.25 -12.97 13.16
CA THR A 154 -9.47 -11.74 13.30
C THR A 154 -10.31 -10.46 13.10
N GLY A 155 -11.55 -10.57 12.62
CA GLY A 155 -12.41 -9.42 12.31
C GLY A 155 -11.97 -8.65 11.06
N ASN A 156 -11.11 -9.21 10.24
CA ASN A 156 -10.47 -8.51 9.11
C ASN A 156 -11.27 -8.57 7.80
N ASN A 157 -12.52 -8.99 7.82
CA ASN A 157 -13.39 -9.07 6.63
C ASN A 157 -12.74 -9.83 5.45
N ASN A 158 -12.00 -10.89 5.73
CA ASN A 158 -11.32 -11.73 4.74
C ASN A 158 -10.27 -10.99 3.88
N THR A 159 -9.65 -9.94 4.41
CA THR A 159 -8.54 -9.22 3.78
C THR A 159 -7.53 -8.78 4.83
N TYR A 160 -6.50 -8.02 4.43
CA TYR A 160 -5.49 -7.43 5.32
C TYR A 160 -5.63 -5.90 5.35
N PRO A 161 -6.50 -5.34 6.25
CA PRO A 161 -6.64 -3.90 6.41
C PRO A 161 -5.30 -3.27 6.84
N GLY A 162 -4.96 -2.14 6.24
CA GLY A 162 -3.66 -1.50 6.45
C GLY A 162 -2.64 -1.82 5.36
N LEU A 163 -2.75 -2.97 4.68
CA LEU A 163 -2.05 -3.26 3.45
C LEU A 163 -2.93 -2.91 2.24
N PHE A 164 -4.21 -3.31 2.30
CA PHE A 164 -5.19 -3.08 1.24
C PHE A 164 -6.30 -2.13 1.70
N ASP A 165 -6.70 -1.21 0.82
CA ASP A 165 -7.85 -0.34 1.04
C ASP A 165 -9.14 -1.08 0.74
N VAL A 166 -10.15 -0.95 1.61
CA VAL A 166 -11.43 -1.67 1.46
C VAL A 166 -12.36 -0.96 0.46
N SER A 167 -12.26 0.37 0.33
CA SER A 167 -13.12 1.14 -0.57
C SER A 167 -12.57 2.55 -0.82
N ARG A 168 -13.16 3.23 -1.80
CA ARG A 168 -12.93 4.67 -2.00
C ARG A 168 -13.51 5.47 -0.83
N PHE A 169 -12.73 6.44 -0.34
CA PHE A 169 -13.12 7.31 0.76
C PHE A 169 -12.91 8.79 0.39
N PHE A 170 -13.98 9.59 0.46
CA PHE A 170 -13.92 11.03 0.28
C PHE A 170 -13.86 11.74 1.62
N PHE A 171 -13.07 12.80 1.71
CA PHE A 171 -12.98 13.62 2.90
C PHE A 171 -12.96 15.11 2.56
N ALA A 172 -13.48 15.92 3.48
CA ALA A 172 -13.33 17.36 3.47
C ALA A 172 -13.19 17.88 4.90
N GLY A 173 -12.46 18.97 5.07
CA GLY A 173 -12.23 19.61 6.36
C GLY A 173 -11.87 21.07 6.21
N ALA A 174 -12.12 21.84 7.27
CA ALA A 174 -11.72 23.24 7.36
C ALA A 174 -10.96 23.46 8.67
N THR A 175 -9.90 24.26 8.62
CA THR A 175 -9.11 24.68 9.78
C THR A 175 -9.20 26.19 9.91
N TYR A 176 -9.52 26.69 11.12
CA TYR A 176 -9.50 28.10 11.47
C TYR A 176 -8.43 28.37 12.53
N LYS A 177 -7.61 29.38 12.32
CA LYS A 177 -6.60 29.88 13.29
C LYS A 177 -7.08 31.22 13.84
N PHE A 178 -7.12 31.37 15.16
CA PHE A 178 -7.47 32.64 15.83
C PHE A 178 -6.22 33.43 16.13
#